data_e704b00a2cd1a5afe2d0132756d756e7
#
_entry.id   e704b00a2cd1a5afe2d0132756d756e7
#
_cell.length_a   1.000
_cell.length_b   1.000
_cell.length_c   1.000
_cell.angle_alpha   90.00
_cell.angle_beta   90.00
_cell.angle_gamma   90.00
#
_symmetry.space_group_name_H-M   'P 1'
#
loop_
_entity.id
_entity.type
_entity.pdbx_description
1 polymer ?
#
loop_
_entity_poly.entity_id
_entity_poly.type
_entity_poly.pdbx_seq_one_letter_code
_entity_poly.pdbx_strand_id
1 'polypeptide(L)'
;MAVTPQGGGAKAKGSAVGVADGVGKPRELDVGTAPTRYARGWHCLGLAKTFRDGKPHAVNVFGTKLVIWADSNGELRVLDAYCRHMGGDLSMGEVKGDDIACPFHDWRWSGTNGKCTAIPYGRRVPPLARTRKWTTLERNGQLFVWQDFEGSQPPPEVTIPHIEGPYTDADGNPTEQLDSGWTEWTWNSMLIEGANCREIIDNVVDMAHFFYIHFAFPTYFKNVFEGHIATQFLETKGRPDIGMASKYGGDTLLKSEASYFGPSYMINPLINIYSGYEVKSVLINCHYPVTQDSFVLQWGITLEKPQGVEGEMADKLAAKMTEGISVGFLQDVEIWKHKSKVENPLLCEEDGPVYQLRRWYDQFYVDAADVTEKMTQRFEYEVDTTKANEAWEAEVAENLRRKREADEAEGKQAEAGV
;
A
#
# COMPACT_ATOMS: atom_id res chain seq x y z
N MET A 1 4.03 -65.65 25.19
CA MET A 1 2.58 -65.86 25.23
C MET A 1 1.95 -64.76 24.39
N ALA A 2 1.43 -65.14 23.26
CA ALA A 2 0.78 -64.26 22.32
C ALA A 2 -0.68 -64.04 22.72
N VAL A 3 -1.20 -62.82 22.56
CA VAL A 3 -2.64 -62.57 22.47
C VAL A 3 -2.86 -61.52 21.37
N THR A 4 -3.47 -62.00 20.31
CA THR A 4 -4.05 -61.20 19.20
C THR A 4 -5.41 -60.63 19.63
N PRO A 5 -5.77 -59.40 19.19
CA PRO A 5 -7.16 -59.01 19.18
C PRO A 5 -7.78 -59.15 17.79
N GLN A 6 -8.96 -59.70 17.80
CA GLN A 6 -9.85 -59.91 16.66
C GLN A 6 -10.44 -58.58 16.15
N GLY A 7 -10.65 -58.50 14.85
CA GLY A 7 -11.32 -57.44 14.15
C GLY A 7 -12.83 -57.42 14.40
N GLY A 8 -13.38 -56.22 14.38
CA GLY A 8 -14.80 -55.96 14.34
C GLY A 8 -15.06 -54.85 13.30
N GLY A 9 -15.50 -55.26 12.10
CA GLY A 9 -15.93 -54.35 11.07
C GLY A 9 -17.29 -53.72 11.42
N ALA A 10 -17.33 -52.39 11.51
CA ALA A 10 -18.58 -51.65 11.59
C ALA A 10 -18.91 -51.08 10.19
N LYS A 11 -19.99 -51.61 9.63
CA LYS A 11 -20.62 -51.09 8.41
C LYS A 11 -21.16 -49.67 8.68
N ALA A 12 -20.71 -48.70 7.90
CA ALA A 12 -21.31 -47.38 7.86
C ALA A 12 -22.74 -47.45 7.33
N LYS A 13 -23.71 -47.13 8.17
CA LYS A 13 -25.08 -46.84 7.75
C LYS A 13 -25.14 -45.41 7.24
N GLY A 14 -25.41 -45.24 5.96
CA GLY A 14 -25.78 -43.95 5.41
C GLY A 14 -27.07 -43.45 6.07
N SER A 15 -27.00 -42.38 6.81
CA SER A 15 -28.16 -41.62 7.24
C SER A 15 -28.47 -40.57 6.20
N ALA A 16 -29.66 -40.63 5.61
CA ALA A 16 -30.21 -39.53 4.82
C ALA A 16 -30.24 -38.28 5.71
N VAL A 17 -29.56 -37.23 5.28
CA VAL A 17 -29.61 -35.90 5.92
C VAL A 17 -30.95 -35.31 5.57
N GLY A 18 -31.90 -35.39 6.51
CA GLY A 18 -33.10 -34.57 6.47
C GLY A 18 -32.67 -33.12 6.62
N VAL A 19 -33.13 -32.29 5.72
CA VAL A 19 -33.06 -30.84 5.86
C VAL A 19 -33.94 -30.47 7.05
N ALA A 20 -33.36 -30.39 8.23
CA ALA A 20 -33.97 -29.77 9.38
C ALA A 20 -33.67 -28.28 9.29
N ASP A 21 -34.68 -27.43 9.44
CA ASP A 21 -34.58 -26.02 9.70
C ASP A 21 -33.80 -25.76 11.02
N GLY A 22 -32.51 -26.00 10.97
CA GLY A 22 -31.58 -25.72 12.04
C GLY A 22 -30.75 -24.53 11.60
N VAL A 23 -30.99 -23.39 12.18
CA VAL A 23 -30.02 -22.28 12.24
C VAL A 23 -28.78 -22.93 12.87
N GLY A 24 -27.83 -23.39 12.05
CA GLY A 24 -26.54 -23.87 12.50
C GLY A 24 -25.89 -22.82 13.38
N LYS A 25 -25.04 -23.20 14.34
CA LYS A 25 -24.26 -22.23 15.09
C LYS A 25 -23.54 -21.34 14.08
N PRO A 26 -23.56 -20.01 14.29
CA PRO A 26 -22.82 -19.10 13.42
C PRO A 26 -21.34 -19.54 13.41
N ARG A 27 -20.72 -19.43 12.23
CA ARG A 27 -19.28 -19.68 12.10
C ARG A 27 -18.53 -18.67 12.97
N GLU A 28 -17.64 -19.15 13.82
CA GLU A 28 -16.81 -18.26 14.64
C GLU A 28 -15.87 -17.47 13.75
N LEU A 29 -15.67 -16.20 14.11
CA LEU A 29 -14.72 -15.32 13.46
C LEU A 29 -13.30 -15.80 13.80
N ASP A 30 -12.56 -16.22 12.77
CA ASP A 30 -11.14 -16.55 12.90
C ASP A 30 -10.31 -15.30 12.52
N VAL A 31 -9.69 -14.71 13.52
CA VAL A 31 -8.82 -13.52 13.31
C VAL A 31 -7.38 -13.93 12.96
N GLY A 32 -7.08 -15.23 12.96
CA GLY A 32 -5.74 -15.75 12.71
C GLY A 32 -4.72 -15.34 13.79
N THR A 33 -3.46 -15.53 13.48
CA THR A 33 -2.34 -15.09 14.31
C THR A 33 -1.57 -13.97 13.61
N ALA A 34 -1.13 -12.99 14.39
CA ALA A 34 -0.25 -11.95 13.85
C ALA A 34 1.06 -12.58 13.32
N PRO A 35 1.60 -12.10 12.21
CA PRO A 35 2.88 -12.55 11.73
C PRO A 35 3.97 -12.31 12.79
N THR A 36 4.91 -13.23 12.90
CA THR A 36 6.08 -13.06 13.78
C THR A 36 7.25 -12.40 13.07
N ARG A 37 7.14 -12.19 11.76
CA ARG A 37 8.17 -11.65 10.87
C ARG A 37 7.64 -10.41 10.16
N TYR A 38 8.54 -9.54 9.74
CA TYR A 38 8.23 -8.46 8.80
C TYR A 38 8.42 -8.95 7.37
N ALA A 39 7.57 -8.49 6.47
CA ALA A 39 7.57 -8.94 5.08
C ALA A 39 8.94 -8.72 4.40
N ARG A 40 9.41 -9.73 3.68
CA ARG A 40 10.57 -9.61 2.79
C ARG A 40 10.21 -8.77 1.58
N GLY A 41 11.00 -7.72 1.32
CA GLY A 41 10.80 -6.88 0.16
C GLY A 41 11.34 -5.47 0.33
N TRP A 42 11.13 -4.66 -0.69
CA TRP A 42 11.39 -3.23 -0.66
C TRP A 42 10.28 -2.51 0.09
N HIS A 43 10.67 -1.64 1.03
CA HIS A 43 9.76 -0.77 1.77
C HIS A 43 10.15 0.68 1.56
N CYS A 44 9.20 1.51 1.10
CA CYS A 44 9.39 2.93 0.89
C CYS A 44 9.37 3.67 2.24
N LEU A 45 10.42 4.44 2.53
CA LEU A 45 10.52 5.25 3.76
C LEU A 45 10.04 6.71 3.55
N GLY A 46 9.77 7.10 2.31
CA GLY A 46 9.29 8.44 1.95
C GLY A 46 10.07 9.09 0.81
N LEU A 47 9.82 10.37 0.60
CA LEU A 47 10.53 11.14 -0.44
C LEU A 47 12.01 11.30 -0.09
N ALA A 48 12.89 10.95 -1.03
CA ALA A 48 14.34 11.04 -0.86
C ALA A 48 14.82 12.47 -0.50
N LYS A 49 14.17 13.49 -1.08
CA LYS A 49 14.49 14.90 -0.80
C LYS A 49 14.32 15.29 0.68
N THR A 50 13.43 14.61 1.41
CA THR A 50 13.20 14.85 2.85
C THR A 50 14.44 14.59 3.69
N PHE A 51 15.29 13.66 3.25
CA PHE A 51 16.48 13.22 3.99
C PHE A 51 17.77 13.94 3.55
N ARG A 52 17.66 15.00 2.73
CA ARG A 52 18.82 15.73 2.15
C ARG A 52 19.01 17.15 2.72
N ASP A 53 18.50 17.39 3.92
CA ASP A 53 18.62 18.70 4.60
C ASP A 53 19.91 18.86 5.43
N GLY A 54 20.84 17.90 5.32
CA GLY A 54 22.11 17.88 6.05
C GLY A 54 22.02 17.40 7.49
N LYS A 55 20.88 16.84 7.91
CA LYS A 55 20.63 16.32 9.26
C LYS A 55 20.38 14.82 9.24
N PRO A 56 20.64 14.13 10.35
CA PRO A 56 20.19 12.73 10.52
C PRO A 56 18.70 12.69 10.85
N HIS A 57 17.99 11.74 10.24
CA HIS A 57 16.57 11.50 10.42
C HIS A 57 16.33 10.13 11.05
N ALA A 58 15.38 10.05 11.98
CA ALA A 58 14.93 8.81 12.59
C ALA A 58 13.72 8.23 11.87
N VAL A 59 13.71 6.92 11.62
CA VAL A 59 12.53 6.18 11.17
C VAL A 59 12.35 4.94 12.04
N ASN A 60 11.20 4.83 12.72
CA ASN A 60 10.83 3.62 13.43
C ASN A 60 10.20 2.63 12.46
N VAL A 61 10.82 1.47 12.28
CA VAL A 61 10.40 0.46 11.31
C VAL A 61 10.92 -0.91 11.70
N PHE A 62 10.21 -1.99 11.38
CA PHE A 62 10.59 -3.38 11.64
C PHE A 62 10.95 -3.67 13.10
N GLY A 63 10.24 -3.06 14.06
CA GLY A 63 10.50 -3.22 15.48
C GLY A 63 11.80 -2.59 15.98
N THR A 64 12.45 -1.74 15.14
CA THR A 64 13.70 -1.04 15.47
C THR A 64 13.63 0.42 15.02
N LYS A 65 14.75 1.12 15.13
CA LYS A 65 14.91 2.48 14.64
C LYS A 65 16.08 2.53 13.66
N LEU A 66 15.87 3.20 12.53
CA LEU A 66 16.90 3.51 11.55
C LEU A 66 17.30 4.98 11.65
N VAL A 67 18.54 5.27 11.28
CA VAL A 67 19.02 6.63 11.02
C VAL A 67 19.31 6.77 9.54
N ILE A 68 18.83 7.88 8.94
CA ILE A 68 18.97 8.21 7.53
C ILE A 68 19.62 9.57 7.42
N TRP A 69 20.61 9.73 6.53
CA TRP A 69 21.23 11.03 6.21
C TRP A 69 21.79 11.01 4.79
N ALA A 70 22.03 12.18 4.24
CA ALA A 70 22.81 12.33 3.01
C ALA A 70 24.29 12.50 3.36
N ASP A 71 25.19 11.76 2.67
CA ASP A 71 26.63 11.95 2.76
C ASP A 71 27.10 13.16 1.94
N SER A 72 28.41 13.43 1.91
CA SER A 72 29.00 14.57 1.21
C SER A 72 28.74 14.56 -0.31
N ASN A 73 28.41 13.43 -0.91
CA ASN A 73 28.07 13.28 -2.32
C ASN A 73 26.55 13.39 -2.56
N GLY A 74 25.75 13.57 -1.50
CA GLY A 74 24.29 13.59 -1.54
C GLY A 74 23.67 12.19 -1.58
N GLU A 75 24.44 11.11 -1.39
CA GLU A 75 23.94 9.75 -1.35
C GLU A 75 23.28 9.43 -0.01
N LEU A 76 22.08 8.86 -0.05
CA LEU A 76 21.35 8.51 1.17
C LEU A 76 21.93 7.24 1.82
N ARG A 77 22.25 7.37 3.10
CA ARG A 77 22.81 6.31 3.94
C ARG A 77 21.81 5.92 5.02
N VAL A 78 21.71 4.60 5.25
CA VAL A 78 20.77 4.04 6.23
C VAL A 78 21.47 3.02 7.12
N LEU A 79 21.47 3.27 8.43
CA LEU A 79 22.04 2.37 9.44
C LEU A 79 21.01 2.08 10.54
N ASP A 80 21.23 1.01 11.34
CA ASP A 80 20.58 0.90 12.65
C ASP A 80 20.92 2.13 13.48
N ALA A 81 19.91 2.74 14.12
CA ALA A 81 20.07 4.02 14.81
C ALA A 81 20.80 3.92 16.15
N TYR A 82 20.90 2.72 16.76
CA TYR A 82 21.52 2.59 18.07
C TYR A 82 23.01 2.28 17.99
N CYS A 83 23.82 3.21 18.47
CA CYS A 83 25.28 3.11 18.51
C CYS A 83 25.73 1.84 19.25
N ARG A 84 26.60 1.05 18.65
CA ARG A 84 27.07 -0.24 19.19
C ARG A 84 27.99 -0.08 20.41
N HIS A 85 28.41 1.13 20.74
CA HIS A 85 29.17 1.39 21.96
C HIS A 85 28.30 1.21 23.20
N MET A 86 27.34 2.13 23.41
CA MET A 86 26.47 2.15 24.61
C MET A 86 25.04 2.57 24.28
N GLY A 87 24.56 2.30 23.06
CA GLY A 87 23.15 2.49 22.68
C GLY A 87 22.74 3.94 22.43
N GLY A 88 23.66 4.89 22.28
CA GLY A 88 23.30 6.27 21.93
C GLY A 88 22.55 6.32 20.61
N ASP A 89 21.51 7.16 20.51
CA ASP A 89 20.69 7.32 19.33
C ASP A 89 21.41 8.18 18.28
N LEU A 90 21.82 7.55 17.16
CA LEU A 90 22.56 8.22 16.09
C LEU A 90 21.72 9.29 15.37
N SER A 91 20.40 9.20 15.40
CA SER A 91 19.52 10.21 14.82
C SER A 91 19.53 11.55 15.59
N MET A 92 20.02 11.53 16.81
CA MET A 92 20.28 12.72 17.63
C MET A 92 21.71 13.24 17.50
N GLY A 93 22.50 12.61 16.64
CA GLY A 93 23.89 12.93 16.42
C GLY A 93 24.13 13.96 15.35
N GLU A 94 25.32 13.92 14.75
CA GLU A 94 25.76 14.89 13.75
C GLU A 94 26.36 14.18 12.55
N VAL A 95 26.04 14.66 11.34
CA VAL A 95 26.69 14.21 10.11
C VAL A 95 28.09 14.86 10.02
N LYS A 96 29.14 14.03 9.95
CA LYS A 96 30.54 14.46 9.82
C LYS A 96 31.16 13.88 8.56
N GLY A 97 31.05 14.63 7.48
CA GLY A 97 31.44 14.14 6.13
C GLY A 97 30.48 13.02 5.69
N ASP A 98 31.00 11.83 5.46
CA ASP A 98 30.22 10.65 5.04
C ASP A 98 29.72 9.83 6.22
N ASP A 99 30.13 10.17 7.44
CA ASP A 99 29.87 9.40 8.66
C ASP A 99 28.78 10.06 9.51
N ILE A 100 28.11 9.22 10.32
CA ILE A 100 27.25 9.70 11.40
C ILE A 100 27.96 9.57 12.75
N ALA A 101 28.05 10.65 13.50
CA ALA A 101 28.68 10.74 14.81
C ALA A 101 27.67 10.56 15.94
N CYS A 102 27.94 9.65 16.87
CA CYS A 102 27.09 9.41 18.03
C CYS A 102 27.10 10.61 18.98
N PRO A 103 25.94 11.13 19.42
CA PRO A 103 25.89 12.30 20.31
C PRO A 103 26.45 12.00 21.70
N PHE A 104 26.58 10.72 22.08
CA PHE A 104 26.98 10.33 23.43
C PHE A 104 28.51 10.40 23.63
N HIS A 105 29.30 9.82 22.66
CA HIS A 105 30.78 9.76 22.79
C HIS A 105 31.52 10.00 21.46
N ASP A 106 30.87 10.58 20.46
CA ASP A 106 31.42 10.89 19.14
C ASP A 106 32.05 9.69 18.40
N TRP A 107 31.55 8.47 18.66
CA TRP A 107 31.91 7.32 17.79
C TRP A 107 31.31 7.55 16.41
N ARG A 108 32.13 7.48 15.36
CA ARG A 108 31.72 7.77 13.99
C ARG A 108 31.50 6.50 13.21
N TRP A 109 30.39 6.42 12.50
CA TRP A 109 29.94 5.23 11.80
C TRP A 109 29.79 5.53 10.32
N SER A 110 30.53 4.75 9.47
CA SER A 110 30.48 4.90 8.02
C SER A 110 29.12 4.51 7.45
N GLY A 111 28.51 5.41 6.69
CA GLY A 111 27.32 5.13 5.91
C GLY A 111 27.52 4.09 4.81
N THR A 112 28.73 3.96 4.30
CA THR A 112 29.07 3.05 3.20
C THR A 112 29.07 1.59 3.62
N ASN A 113 29.55 1.27 4.84
CA ASN A 113 29.76 -0.12 5.25
C ASN A 113 29.39 -0.43 6.72
N GLY A 114 28.91 0.56 7.49
CA GLY A 114 28.54 0.40 8.89
C GLY A 114 29.71 0.21 9.87
N LYS A 115 30.97 0.34 9.44
CA LYS A 115 32.13 0.25 10.34
C LYS A 115 32.32 1.53 11.13
N CYS A 116 32.79 1.41 12.37
CA CYS A 116 33.30 2.56 13.09
C CYS A 116 34.59 3.05 12.46
N THR A 117 34.65 4.32 12.10
CA THR A 117 35.79 4.94 11.44
C THR A 117 36.68 5.72 12.39
N ALA A 118 36.11 6.28 13.46
CA ALA A 118 36.86 7.08 14.42
C ALA A 118 36.25 7.00 15.83
N ILE A 119 37.12 7.02 16.81
CA ILE A 119 36.83 7.19 18.25
C ILE A 119 37.77 8.29 18.73
N PRO A 120 37.33 9.55 18.92
CA PRO A 120 38.22 10.69 19.18
C PRO A 120 39.15 10.52 20.37
N TYR A 121 38.70 9.84 21.42
CA TYR A 121 39.48 9.58 22.64
C TYR A 121 40.14 8.19 22.66
N GLY A 122 39.88 7.36 21.66
CA GLY A 122 40.36 5.99 21.57
C GLY A 122 41.71 5.88 20.84
N ARG A 123 42.62 5.05 21.34
CA ARG A 123 43.87 4.79 20.65
C ARG A 123 43.70 3.96 19.37
N ARG A 124 42.61 3.16 19.30
CA ARG A 124 42.27 2.31 18.16
C ARG A 124 40.79 2.00 18.16
N VAL A 125 40.23 1.78 16.97
CA VAL A 125 38.88 1.26 16.82
C VAL A 125 38.84 -0.25 17.06
N PRO A 126 37.91 -0.78 17.88
CA PRO A 126 37.78 -2.22 18.06
C PRO A 126 37.46 -2.92 16.74
N PRO A 127 38.08 -4.12 16.44
CA PRO A 127 37.87 -4.80 15.16
C PRO A 127 36.42 -5.15 14.84
N LEU A 128 35.58 -5.38 15.89
CA LEU A 128 34.16 -5.74 15.75
C LEU A 128 33.23 -4.53 15.81
N ALA A 129 33.75 -3.29 15.85
CA ALA A 129 32.94 -2.09 15.86
C ALA A 129 32.24 -1.89 14.50
N ARG A 130 31.05 -2.47 14.37
CA ARG A 130 30.21 -2.40 13.20
C ARG A 130 28.74 -2.35 13.60
N THR A 131 27.95 -1.47 12.96
CA THR A 131 26.50 -1.47 12.98
C THR A 131 25.94 -2.02 11.69
N ARG A 132 24.64 -2.39 11.67
CA ARG A 132 23.98 -2.87 10.45
C ARG A 132 23.82 -1.71 9.47
N LYS A 133 24.30 -1.90 8.24
CA LYS A 133 23.94 -1.09 7.08
C LYS A 133 22.77 -1.75 6.39
N TRP A 134 21.79 -0.95 6.01
CA TRP A 134 20.66 -1.41 5.22
C TRP A 134 20.95 -1.26 3.73
N THR A 135 20.45 -2.21 2.93
CA THR A 135 20.45 -2.10 1.48
C THR A 135 19.39 -1.12 1.07
N THR A 136 19.76 -0.11 0.29
CA THR A 136 18.90 0.99 -0.13
C THR A 136 18.72 1.01 -1.64
N LEU A 137 17.58 1.50 -2.08
CA LEU A 137 17.28 1.87 -3.46
C LEU A 137 16.67 3.26 -3.44
N GLU A 138 17.14 4.13 -4.30
CA GLU A 138 16.47 5.37 -4.62
C GLU A 138 15.82 5.22 -5.99
N ARG A 139 14.51 5.42 -6.06
CA ARG A 139 13.74 5.26 -7.29
C ARG A 139 12.52 6.18 -7.27
N ASN A 140 12.23 6.83 -8.42
CA ASN A 140 11.07 7.71 -8.58
C ASN A 140 11.04 8.85 -7.54
N GLY A 141 12.20 9.35 -7.11
CA GLY A 141 12.33 10.37 -6.07
C GLY A 141 12.06 9.88 -4.65
N GLN A 142 11.99 8.57 -4.41
CA GLN A 142 11.68 7.95 -3.14
C GLN A 142 12.83 7.08 -2.65
N LEU A 143 12.98 6.97 -1.33
CA LEU A 143 13.97 6.12 -0.67
C LEU A 143 13.33 4.82 -0.20
N PHE A 144 13.93 3.71 -0.57
CA PHE A 144 13.54 2.37 -0.14
C PHE A 144 14.64 1.71 0.66
N VAL A 145 14.23 0.80 1.56
CA VAL A 145 15.12 -0.16 2.23
C VAL A 145 14.65 -1.58 1.95
N TRP A 146 15.63 -2.48 1.81
CA TRP A 146 15.36 -3.91 1.69
C TRP A 146 15.25 -4.55 3.07
N GLN A 147 14.11 -5.17 3.34
CA GLN A 147 13.92 -6.03 4.51
C GLN A 147 13.99 -7.49 4.09
N ASP A 148 14.82 -8.24 4.78
CA ASP A 148 14.85 -9.71 4.71
C ASP A 148 15.21 -10.25 6.10
N PHE A 149 14.38 -11.12 6.63
CA PHE A 149 14.59 -11.73 7.95
C PHE A 149 15.64 -12.84 7.92
N GLU A 150 15.99 -13.38 6.72
CA GLU A 150 17.12 -14.29 6.51
C GLU A 150 18.45 -13.54 6.24
N GLY A 151 18.38 -12.21 6.01
CA GLY A 151 19.54 -11.36 5.79
C GLY A 151 20.10 -11.39 4.37
N SER A 152 19.34 -11.92 3.41
CA SER A 152 19.73 -11.98 2.00
C SER A 152 19.60 -10.61 1.32
N GLN A 153 20.37 -10.40 0.25
CA GLN A 153 20.21 -9.24 -0.62
C GLN A 153 18.99 -9.42 -1.55
N PRO A 154 18.42 -8.33 -2.09
CA PRO A 154 17.33 -8.43 -3.05
C PRO A 154 17.77 -9.20 -4.29
N PRO A 155 16.98 -10.17 -4.78
CA PRO A 155 17.19 -10.75 -6.09
C PRO A 155 17.14 -9.67 -7.18
N PRO A 156 17.96 -9.77 -8.25
CA PRO A 156 18.05 -8.73 -9.29
C PRO A 156 16.71 -8.42 -9.96
N GLU A 157 15.82 -9.41 -10.07
CA GLU A 157 14.49 -9.29 -10.66
C GLU A 157 13.47 -8.61 -9.73
N VAL A 158 13.75 -8.57 -8.42
CA VAL A 158 12.88 -7.95 -7.41
C VAL A 158 13.28 -6.49 -7.22
N THR A 159 12.77 -5.64 -8.09
CA THR A 159 13.07 -4.20 -8.08
C THR A 159 11.79 -3.37 -8.17
N ILE A 160 11.92 -2.08 -7.87
CA ILE A 160 10.87 -1.09 -8.11
C ILE A 160 11.08 -0.51 -9.51
N PRO A 161 10.09 -0.57 -10.41
CA PRO A 161 10.23 -0.01 -11.75
C PRO A 161 10.25 1.52 -11.73
N HIS A 162 10.77 2.12 -12.79
CA HIS A 162 10.52 3.53 -13.06
C HIS A 162 9.06 3.71 -13.48
N ILE A 163 8.47 4.81 -13.05
CA ILE A 163 7.07 5.13 -13.38
C ILE A 163 7.03 5.79 -14.75
N GLU A 164 6.34 5.16 -15.68
CA GLU A 164 6.13 5.69 -17.01
C GLU A 164 5.40 7.05 -16.95
N GLY A 165 5.86 7.99 -17.74
CA GLY A 165 5.40 9.38 -17.75
C GLY A 165 6.25 10.26 -16.83
N PRO A 166 6.04 10.27 -15.51
CA PRO A 166 6.82 11.16 -14.62
C PRO A 166 8.31 10.83 -14.52
N TYR A 167 8.72 9.59 -14.78
CA TYR A 167 10.14 9.16 -14.71
C TYR A 167 10.61 8.48 -15.98
N THR A 168 10.17 9.01 -17.12
CA THR A 168 10.69 8.67 -18.45
C THR A 168 11.07 9.95 -19.19
N ASP A 169 12.12 9.88 -20.01
CA ASP A 169 12.48 10.99 -20.90
C ASP A 169 11.57 11.07 -22.13
N ALA A 170 11.78 12.04 -23.00
CA ALA A 170 10.99 12.26 -24.22
C ALA A 170 11.06 11.08 -25.22
N ASP A 171 12.08 10.23 -25.11
CA ASP A 171 12.25 9.03 -25.93
C ASP A 171 11.66 7.78 -25.26
N GLY A 172 11.08 7.92 -24.04
CA GLY A 172 10.49 6.85 -23.25
C GLY A 172 11.50 6.03 -22.42
N ASN A 173 12.76 6.50 -22.31
CA ASN A 173 13.75 5.79 -21.50
C ASN A 173 13.59 6.14 -20.02
N PRO A 174 13.83 5.17 -19.11
CA PRO A 174 13.79 5.42 -17.67
C PRO A 174 14.78 6.50 -17.21
N THR A 175 14.34 7.37 -16.30
CA THR A 175 15.16 8.40 -15.68
C THR A 175 14.87 8.52 -14.18
N GLU A 176 15.85 8.97 -13.38
CA GLU A 176 15.62 9.30 -11.96
C GLU A 176 15.17 10.75 -11.77
N GLN A 177 15.13 11.54 -12.84
CA GLN A 177 14.67 12.91 -12.81
C GLN A 177 13.19 12.99 -13.16
N LEU A 178 12.41 13.68 -12.33
CA LEU A 178 11.01 13.97 -12.60
C LEU A 178 10.89 14.82 -13.88
N ASP A 179 10.06 14.36 -14.81
CA ASP A 179 9.77 15.11 -16.04
C ASP A 179 9.05 16.43 -15.73
N SER A 180 9.45 17.49 -16.42
CA SER A 180 8.94 18.84 -16.19
C SER A 180 7.45 19.03 -16.53
N GLY A 181 6.87 18.14 -17.32
CA GLY A 181 5.43 18.06 -17.61
C GLY A 181 4.59 17.53 -16.46
N TRP A 182 5.24 17.02 -15.39
CA TRP A 182 4.56 16.51 -14.21
C TRP A 182 4.77 17.44 -13.01
N THR A 183 3.82 17.36 -12.05
CA THR A 183 3.94 18.12 -10.80
C THR A 183 4.88 17.40 -9.83
N GLU A 184 5.48 18.15 -8.91
CA GLU A 184 6.14 17.55 -7.75
C GLU A 184 5.19 16.62 -7.00
N TRP A 185 5.75 15.57 -6.39
CA TRP A 185 4.97 14.71 -5.51
C TRP A 185 4.35 15.49 -4.37
N THR A 186 3.04 15.39 -4.22
CA THR A 186 2.38 15.64 -2.93
C THR A 186 2.47 14.36 -2.11
N TRP A 187 2.92 14.46 -0.87
CA TRP A 187 3.19 13.27 -0.06
C TRP A 187 2.56 13.39 1.31
N ASN A 188 1.88 12.34 1.72
CA ASN A 188 1.22 12.24 3.02
C ASN A 188 1.66 10.97 3.74
N SER A 189 1.57 11.00 5.06
CA SER A 189 1.85 9.83 5.89
C SER A 189 1.00 9.82 7.14
N MET A 190 0.64 8.62 7.61
CA MET A 190 -0.16 8.43 8.81
C MET A 190 0.28 7.16 9.55
N LEU A 191 0.46 7.26 10.87
CA LEU A 191 0.62 6.08 11.71
C LEU A 191 -0.76 5.44 11.97
N ILE A 192 -0.85 4.14 11.72
CA ILE A 192 -2.02 3.32 12.04
C ILE A 192 -1.61 2.34 13.13
N GLU A 193 -2.36 2.33 14.22
CA GLU A 193 -2.14 1.49 15.40
C GLU A 193 -3.32 0.51 15.56
N GLY A 194 -3.03 -0.65 16.16
CA GLY A 194 -4.04 -1.68 16.40
C GLY A 194 -4.35 -2.55 15.18
N ALA A 195 -3.59 -2.42 14.08
CA ALA A 195 -3.76 -3.21 12.87
C ALA A 195 -2.41 -3.62 12.27
N ASN A 196 -2.39 -4.77 11.59
CA ASN A 196 -1.22 -5.20 10.81
C ASN A 196 -1.37 -4.72 9.35
N CYS A 197 -0.28 -4.32 8.72
CA CYS A 197 -0.30 -3.84 7.33
C CYS A 197 -0.79 -4.88 6.30
N ARG A 198 -0.86 -6.16 6.65
CA ARG A 198 -1.51 -7.20 5.80
C ARG A 198 -3.00 -6.93 5.56
N GLU A 199 -3.65 -6.16 6.44
CA GLU A 199 -5.10 -5.92 6.37
C GLU A 199 -5.50 -5.06 5.17
N ILE A 200 -4.61 -4.18 4.70
CA ILE A 200 -4.92 -3.26 3.61
C ILE A 200 -4.79 -3.89 2.21
N ILE A 201 -4.06 -5.01 2.11
CA ILE A 201 -3.80 -5.66 0.82
C ILE A 201 -5.08 -6.24 0.20
N ASP A 202 -6.05 -6.66 0.99
CA ASP A 202 -7.31 -7.23 0.50
C ASP A 202 -8.06 -6.27 -0.46
N ASN A 203 -7.85 -4.93 -0.34
CA ASN A 203 -8.47 -3.95 -1.24
C ASN A 203 -8.09 -4.15 -2.73
N VAL A 204 -6.96 -4.80 -3.01
CA VAL A 204 -6.56 -5.12 -4.41
C VAL A 204 -7.58 -6.00 -5.12
N VAL A 205 -8.32 -6.81 -4.40
CA VAL A 205 -9.28 -7.76 -4.94
C VAL A 205 -10.72 -7.45 -4.57
N ASP A 206 -10.96 -6.38 -3.82
CA ASP A 206 -12.30 -5.97 -3.42
C ASP A 206 -12.92 -5.06 -4.48
N MET A 207 -13.85 -5.59 -5.28
CA MET A 207 -14.57 -4.81 -6.29
C MET A 207 -15.67 -3.95 -5.66
N ALA A 208 -16.39 -4.49 -4.69
CA ALA A 208 -17.61 -3.86 -4.19
C ALA A 208 -17.36 -2.57 -3.42
N HIS A 209 -16.19 -2.43 -2.78
CA HIS A 209 -15.89 -1.19 -2.04
C HIS A 209 -15.86 0.05 -2.95
N PHE A 210 -15.54 -0.08 -4.24
CA PHE A 210 -15.59 1.04 -5.17
C PHE A 210 -16.98 1.66 -5.26
N PHE A 211 -18.04 0.85 -5.20
CA PHE A 211 -19.40 1.38 -5.22
C PHE A 211 -19.78 2.05 -3.90
N TYR A 212 -19.49 1.41 -2.77
CA TYR A 212 -19.95 1.87 -1.45
C TYR A 212 -19.04 2.92 -0.82
N ILE A 213 -17.73 2.82 -1.02
CA ILE A 213 -16.74 3.71 -0.40
C ILE A 213 -16.33 4.84 -1.35
N HIS A 214 -16.02 4.52 -2.61
CA HIS A 214 -15.55 5.52 -3.59
C HIS A 214 -16.66 6.10 -4.47
N PHE A 215 -17.91 5.66 -4.28
CA PHE A 215 -19.08 6.17 -4.99
C PHE A 215 -18.94 6.07 -6.52
N ALA A 216 -18.49 4.94 -7.01
CA ALA A 216 -18.28 4.66 -8.42
C ALA A 216 -18.77 3.25 -8.77
N PHE A 217 -19.31 3.09 -9.99
CA PHE A 217 -19.69 1.77 -10.53
C PHE A 217 -18.47 1.10 -11.17
N PRO A 218 -17.96 -0.02 -10.67
CA PRO A 218 -17.00 -0.83 -11.40
C PRO A 218 -17.64 -1.40 -12.68
N THR A 219 -17.11 -1.02 -13.82
CA THR A 219 -17.54 -1.54 -15.14
C THR A 219 -16.61 -2.59 -15.69
N TYR A 220 -15.38 -2.62 -15.18
CA TYR A 220 -14.38 -3.65 -15.44
C TYR A 220 -13.54 -3.86 -14.20
N PHE A 221 -13.29 -5.11 -13.83
CA PHE A 221 -12.45 -5.45 -12.69
C PHE A 221 -11.72 -6.77 -12.94
N LYS A 222 -10.39 -6.72 -12.95
CA LYS A 222 -9.55 -7.90 -13.17
C LYS A 222 -8.32 -7.86 -12.28
N ASN A 223 -7.92 -9.03 -11.78
CA ASN A 223 -6.68 -9.20 -11.03
C ASN A 223 -5.71 -10.11 -11.76
N VAL A 224 -4.43 -9.77 -11.72
CA VAL A 224 -3.33 -10.58 -12.22
C VAL A 224 -2.22 -10.61 -11.17
N PHE A 225 -1.83 -11.81 -10.76
CA PHE A 225 -0.70 -12.03 -9.85
C PHE A 225 0.38 -12.81 -10.58
N GLU A 226 1.63 -12.39 -10.48
CA GLU A 226 2.76 -13.10 -11.09
C GLU A 226 4.07 -12.71 -10.40
N GLY A 227 4.84 -13.71 -9.95
CA GLY A 227 6.07 -13.45 -9.20
C GLY A 227 5.79 -12.61 -7.95
N HIS A 228 6.49 -11.49 -7.82
CA HIS A 228 6.33 -10.54 -6.71
C HIS A 228 5.36 -9.39 -7.04
N ILE A 229 4.60 -9.47 -8.13
CA ILE A 229 3.72 -8.40 -8.61
C ILE A 229 2.26 -8.85 -8.50
N ALA A 230 1.40 -7.96 -7.99
CA ALA A 230 -0.05 -8.13 -7.98
C ALA A 230 -0.72 -6.90 -8.57
N THR A 231 -1.43 -7.06 -9.69
CA THR A 231 -2.06 -5.97 -10.43
C THR A 231 -3.58 -6.07 -10.37
N GLN A 232 -4.23 -4.93 -10.13
CA GLN A 232 -5.67 -4.71 -10.28
C GLN A 232 -5.89 -3.81 -11.49
N PHE A 233 -6.67 -4.27 -12.45
CA PHE A 233 -7.20 -3.46 -13.54
C PHE A 233 -8.64 -3.07 -13.19
N LEU A 234 -8.93 -1.79 -13.27
CA LEU A 234 -10.22 -1.23 -12.90
C LEU A 234 -10.66 -0.18 -13.90
N GLU A 235 -11.92 -0.26 -14.35
CA GLU A 235 -12.63 0.87 -14.94
C GLU A 235 -13.88 1.14 -14.10
N THR A 236 -14.17 2.43 -13.85
CA THR A 236 -15.39 2.83 -13.14
C THR A 236 -16.09 3.97 -13.83
N LYS A 237 -17.40 4.03 -13.61
CA LYS A 237 -18.27 5.17 -13.94
C LYS A 237 -18.74 5.82 -12.65
N GLY A 238 -18.84 7.15 -12.65
CA GLY A 238 -19.28 7.89 -11.47
C GLY A 238 -20.74 7.67 -11.11
N ARG A 239 -21.07 7.76 -9.82
CA ARG A 239 -22.45 7.72 -9.33
C ARG A 239 -23.10 9.10 -9.45
N PRO A 240 -24.33 9.23 -10.04
CA PRO A 240 -25.00 10.51 -10.17
C PRO A 240 -25.71 10.98 -8.88
N ASP A 241 -25.93 10.10 -7.92
CA ASP A 241 -26.70 10.39 -6.69
C ASP A 241 -25.84 10.92 -5.54
N ILE A 242 -24.54 10.60 -5.50
CA ILE A 242 -23.64 10.92 -4.38
C ILE A 242 -22.21 11.19 -4.87
N GLY A 243 -21.41 11.80 -4.00
CA GLY A 243 -20.00 12.06 -4.23
C GLY A 243 -19.72 13.18 -5.22
N MET A 244 -18.46 13.25 -5.69
CA MET A 244 -18.02 14.29 -6.61
C MET A 244 -18.69 14.15 -7.99
N ALA A 245 -18.85 12.93 -8.47
CA ALA A 245 -19.43 12.63 -9.77
C ALA A 245 -20.89 13.12 -9.91
N SER A 246 -21.63 13.25 -8.79
CA SER A 246 -23.01 13.77 -8.80
C SER A 246 -23.08 15.21 -9.33
N LYS A 247 -22.03 16.01 -9.18
CA LYS A 247 -21.91 17.37 -9.72
C LYS A 247 -21.83 17.41 -11.26
N TYR A 248 -21.46 16.30 -11.86
CA TYR A 248 -21.35 16.09 -13.31
C TYR A 248 -22.42 15.12 -13.84
N GLY A 249 -23.50 14.89 -13.06
CA GLY A 249 -24.55 13.95 -13.42
C GLY A 249 -24.08 12.49 -13.56
N GLY A 250 -22.95 12.14 -12.93
CA GLY A 250 -22.32 10.83 -13.08
C GLY A 250 -21.41 10.70 -14.31
N ASP A 251 -21.25 11.75 -15.13
CA ASP A 251 -20.41 11.75 -16.33
C ASP A 251 -18.90 11.87 -15.96
N THR A 252 -18.42 10.85 -15.26
CA THR A 252 -17.01 10.69 -14.91
C THR A 252 -16.61 9.25 -15.13
N LEU A 253 -15.43 9.04 -15.68
CA LEU A 253 -14.83 7.73 -15.87
C LEU A 253 -13.45 7.72 -15.20
N LEU A 254 -13.09 6.58 -14.62
CA LEU A 254 -11.75 6.33 -14.11
C LEU A 254 -11.23 5.02 -14.71
N LYS A 255 -9.98 5.04 -15.16
CA LYS A 255 -9.20 3.86 -15.49
C LYS A 255 -8.00 3.79 -14.56
N SER A 256 -7.72 2.62 -14.03
CA SER A 256 -6.68 2.36 -13.05
C SER A 256 -6.00 1.04 -13.33
N GLU A 257 -4.67 1.04 -13.20
CA GLU A 257 -3.84 -0.17 -13.23
C GLU A 257 -2.95 -0.17 -11.98
N ALA A 258 -3.51 -0.59 -10.85
CA ALA A 258 -2.84 -0.57 -9.57
C ALA A 258 -1.98 -1.82 -9.39
N SER A 259 -0.66 -1.68 -9.38
CA SER A 259 0.29 -2.79 -9.24
C SER A 259 1.12 -2.67 -7.97
N TYR A 260 1.01 -3.66 -7.09
CA TYR A 260 1.96 -3.87 -6.01
C TYR A 260 3.25 -4.49 -6.54
N PHE A 261 4.38 -3.89 -6.21
CA PHE A 261 5.74 -4.40 -6.45
C PHE A 261 6.34 -4.86 -5.13
N GLY A 262 6.10 -6.12 -4.78
CA GLY A 262 6.42 -6.65 -3.47
C GLY A 262 5.31 -6.40 -2.44
N PRO A 263 5.65 -6.47 -1.13
CA PRO A 263 4.63 -6.54 -0.07
C PRO A 263 3.99 -5.20 0.28
N SER A 264 4.55 -4.06 -0.13
CA SER A 264 4.21 -2.81 0.53
C SER A 264 4.23 -1.54 -0.34
N TYR A 265 4.49 -1.67 -1.63
CA TYR A 265 4.60 -0.52 -2.53
C TYR A 265 3.76 -0.71 -3.78
N MET A 266 2.75 0.13 -3.95
CA MET A 266 1.84 0.12 -5.09
C MET A 266 2.04 1.36 -5.94
N ILE A 267 2.20 1.16 -7.25
CA ILE A 267 2.12 2.19 -8.27
C ILE A 267 0.75 2.07 -8.94
N ASN A 268 0.01 3.16 -9.01
CA ASN A 268 -1.30 3.21 -9.62
C ASN A 268 -1.43 4.38 -10.60
N PRO A 269 -1.12 4.17 -11.89
CA PRO A 269 -1.49 5.10 -12.95
C PRO A 269 -3.01 5.24 -13.03
N LEU A 270 -3.49 6.47 -13.04
CA LEU A 270 -4.89 6.84 -13.09
C LEU A 270 -5.17 7.73 -14.30
N ILE A 271 -6.21 7.39 -15.04
CA ILE A 271 -6.78 8.25 -16.08
C ILE A 271 -8.20 8.60 -15.65
N ASN A 272 -8.38 9.85 -15.25
CA ASN A 272 -9.69 10.39 -14.90
C ASN A 272 -10.25 11.17 -16.08
N ILE A 273 -11.52 10.93 -16.43
CA ILE A 273 -12.21 11.64 -17.48
C ILE A 273 -13.43 12.34 -16.88
N TYR A 274 -13.47 13.67 -16.97
CA TYR A 274 -14.55 14.52 -16.47
C TYR A 274 -15.16 15.28 -17.64
N SER A 275 -16.37 14.93 -18.05
CA SER A 275 -17.06 15.58 -19.20
C SER A 275 -16.16 15.68 -20.45
N GLY A 276 -15.41 14.63 -20.75
CA GLY A 276 -14.51 14.53 -21.90
C GLY A 276 -13.08 15.10 -21.68
N TYR A 277 -12.79 15.70 -20.53
CA TYR A 277 -11.42 16.12 -20.18
C TYR A 277 -10.67 14.98 -19.50
N GLU A 278 -9.55 14.60 -20.10
CA GLU A 278 -8.67 13.56 -19.55
C GLU A 278 -7.62 14.20 -18.63
N VAL A 279 -7.43 13.58 -17.48
CA VAL A 279 -6.42 13.95 -16.49
C VAL A 279 -5.64 12.69 -16.10
N LYS A 280 -4.35 12.70 -16.38
CA LYS A 280 -3.45 11.62 -15.98
C LYS A 280 -2.77 11.96 -14.66
N SER A 281 -2.71 10.97 -13.81
CA SER A 281 -2.01 11.05 -12.53
C SER A 281 -1.40 9.71 -12.17
N VAL A 282 -0.48 9.74 -11.23
CA VAL A 282 0.04 8.52 -10.60
C VAL A 282 -0.16 8.65 -9.10
N LEU A 283 -0.86 7.68 -8.54
CA LEU A 283 -1.01 7.51 -7.10
C LEU A 283 -0.01 6.43 -6.63
N ILE A 284 0.79 6.77 -5.65
CA ILE A 284 1.54 5.80 -4.85
C ILE A 284 0.75 5.52 -3.58
N ASN A 285 0.56 4.24 -3.27
CA ASN A 285 0.15 3.76 -1.97
C ASN A 285 1.24 2.83 -1.44
N CYS A 286 1.80 3.15 -0.29
CA CYS A 286 2.83 2.33 0.30
C CYS A 286 2.76 2.35 1.82
N HIS A 287 3.39 1.35 2.42
CA HIS A 287 3.43 1.27 3.87
C HIS A 287 4.72 0.59 4.34
N TYR A 288 5.07 0.81 5.60
CA TYR A 288 6.09 0.02 6.27
C TYR A 288 5.65 -0.29 7.72
N PRO A 289 5.86 -1.52 8.19
CA PRO A 289 5.49 -1.89 9.55
C PRO A 289 6.42 -1.21 10.57
N VAL A 290 5.83 -0.63 11.61
CA VAL A 290 6.57 -0.13 12.77
C VAL A 290 6.75 -1.25 13.78
N THR A 291 5.65 -1.92 14.14
CA THR A 291 5.61 -3.15 14.94
C THR A 291 4.72 -4.18 14.24
N GLN A 292 4.36 -5.27 14.89
CA GLN A 292 3.44 -6.26 14.30
C GLN A 292 1.96 -5.79 14.32
N ASP A 293 1.66 -4.76 15.11
CA ASP A 293 0.32 -4.21 15.29
C ASP A 293 0.25 -2.70 14.98
N SER A 294 1.27 -2.17 14.31
CA SER A 294 1.28 -0.78 13.85
C SER A 294 2.14 -0.60 12.61
N PHE A 295 1.74 0.31 11.74
CA PHE A 295 2.46 0.63 10.51
C PHE A 295 2.26 2.09 10.11
N VAL A 296 3.19 2.63 9.35
CA VAL A 296 3.04 3.91 8.69
C VAL A 296 2.50 3.66 7.28
N LEU A 297 1.32 4.20 7.02
CA LEU A 297 0.72 4.28 5.69
C LEU A 297 1.15 5.60 5.05
N GLN A 298 1.55 5.54 3.78
CA GLN A 298 1.95 6.70 3.00
C GLN A 298 1.24 6.68 1.65
N TRP A 299 0.91 7.87 1.15
CA TRP A 299 0.43 8.03 -0.22
C TRP A 299 0.99 9.30 -0.83
N GLY A 300 1.26 9.23 -2.11
CA GLY A 300 1.78 10.34 -2.90
C GLY A 300 1.09 10.42 -4.25
N ILE A 301 0.90 11.64 -4.75
CA ILE A 301 0.26 11.89 -6.03
C ILE A 301 1.13 12.85 -6.83
N THR A 302 1.31 12.53 -8.11
CA THR A 302 1.82 13.43 -9.13
C THR A 302 0.84 13.48 -10.30
N LEU A 303 0.73 14.62 -10.96
CA LEU A 303 -0.22 14.87 -12.05
C LEU A 303 0.51 15.34 -13.29
N GLU A 304 0.06 14.87 -14.46
CA GLU A 304 0.46 15.48 -15.74
C GLU A 304 -0.14 16.89 -15.81
N LYS A 305 0.71 17.89 -16.05
CA LYS A 305 0.27 19.30 -16.15
C LYS A 305 -0.59 19.49 -17.39
N PRO A 306 -1.79 20.08 -17.29
CA PRO A 306 -2.61 20.35 -18.46
C PRO A 306 -1.87 21.29 -19.44
N GLN A 307 -2.05 21.04 -20.75
CA GLN A 307 -1.46 21.90 -21.76
C GLN A 307 -1.87 23.37 -21.60
N GLY A 308 -0.88 24.28 -21.63
CA GLY A 308 -1.09 25.71 -21.49
C GLY A 308 -1.34 26.20 -20.06
N VAL A 309 -1.22 25.31 -19.07
CA VAL A 309 -1.32 25.68 -17.64
C VAL A 309 0.05 25.53 -17.01
N GLU A 310 0.68 26.66 -16.69
CA GLU A 310 2.05 26.69 -16.15
C GLU A 310 2.13 27.46 -14.81
N GLY A 311 3.25 27.30 -14.12
CA GLY A 311 3.58 28.03 -12.90
C GLY A 311 2.55 27.83 -11.78
N GLU A 312 2.27 28.88 -11.02
CA GLU A 312 1.41 28.86 -9.83
C GLU A 312 -0.03 28.34 -10.10
N MET A 313 -0.53 28.50 -11.34
CA MET A 313 -1.85 27.99 -11.72
C MET A 313 -1.84 26.48 -11.86
N ALA A 314 -0.79 25.89 -12.42
CA ALA A 314 -0.60 24.45 -12.50
C ALA A 314 -0.49 23.84 -11.09
N ASP A 315 0.27 24.46 -10.21
CA ASP A 315 0.46 24.02 -8.82
C ASP A 315 -0.87 24.05 -8.03
N LYS A 316 -1.64 25.13 -8.18
CA LYS A 316 -2.97 25.24 -7.54
C LYS A 316 -3.96 24.19 -8.06
N LEU A 317 -3.96 23.95 -9.37
CA LEU A 317 -4.82 22.92 -9.97
C LEU A 317 -4.41 21.54 -9.46
N ALA A 318 -3.12 21.24 -9.48
CA ALA A 318 -2.57 19.99 -8.96
C ALA A 318 -2.93 19.78 -7.49
N ALA A 319 -2.75 20.79 -6.64
CA ALA A 319 -3.11 20.72 -5.22
C ALA A 319 -4.60 20.40 -5.02
N LYS A 320 -5.48 21.06 -5.77
CA LYS A 320 -6.93 20.82 -5.69
C LYS A 320 -7.34 19.43 -6.17
N MET A 321 -6.71 18.92 -7.23
CA MET A 321 -6.97 17.57 -7.73
C MET A 321 -6.44 16.52 -6.75
N THR A 322 -5.25 16.73 -6.20
CA THR A 322 -4.68 15.90 -5.15
C THR A 322 -5.56 15.82 -3.92
N GLU A 323 -6.14 16.95 -3.50
CA GLU A 323 -7.11 16.98 -2.39
C GLU A 323 -8.31 16.07 -2.68
N GLY A 324 -8.87 16.14 -3.89
CA GLY A 324 -9.99 15.28 -4.30
C GLY A 324 -9.65 13.78 -4.28
N ILE A 325 -8.48 13.40 -4.78
CA ILE A 325 -8.01 12.01 -4.77
C ILE A 325 -7.72 11.55 -3.33
N SER A 326 -7.10 12.41 -2.52
CA SER A 326 -6.80 12.11 -1.11
C SER A 326 -8.06 11.87 -0.29
N VAL A 327 -9.18 12.57 -0.57
CA VAL A 327 -10.46 12.31 0.11
C VAL A 327 -10.93 10.87 -0.13
N GLY A 328 -10.87 10.38 -1.38
CA GLY A 328 -11.20 8.99 -1.69
C GLY A 328 -10.32 8.00 -0.90
N PHE A 329 -9.02 8.24 -0.87
CA PHE A 329 -8.07 7.39 -0.16
C PHE A 329 -8.31 7.38 1.36
N LEU A 330 -8.62 8.52 1.96
CA LEU A 330 -8.93 8.62 3.39
C LEU A 330 -10.20 7.88 3.80
N GLN A 331 -11.13 7.64 2.87
CA GLN A 331 -12.30 6.81 3.11
C GLN A 331 -11.90 5.36 3.42
N ASP A 332 -10.94 4.81 2.67
CA ASP A 332 -10.38 3.48 2.95
C ASP A 332 -9.68 3.42 4.30
N VAL A 333 -8.88 4.44 4.63
CA VAL A 333 -8.19 4.54 5.92
C VAL A 333 -9.17 4.45 7.09
N GLU A 334 -10.34 5.07 6.98
CA GLU A 334 -11.36 5.02 8.03
C GLU A 334 -11.92 3.61 8.20
N ILE A 335 -12.11 2.86 7.10
CA ILE A 335 -12.52 1.45 7.18
C ILE A 335 -11.42 0.60 7.81
N TRP A 336 -10.16 0.76 7.38
CA TRP A 336 -9.03 -0.04 7.91
C TRP A 336 -8.80 0.15 9.40
N LYS A 337 -9.06 1.33 9.95
CA LYS A 337 -8.97 1.59 11.40
C LYS A 337 -10.02 0.82 12.23
N HIS A 338 -11.13 0.44 11.62
CA HIS A 338 -12.27 -0.14 12.32
C HIS A 338 -12.57 -1.59 11.91
N LYS A 339 -11.92 -2.13 10.87
CA LYS A 339 -12.11 -3.52 10.47
C LYS A 339 -11.28 -4.47 11.34
N SER A 340 -11.80 -5.68 11.55
CA SER A 340 -11.03 -6.79 12.10
C SER A 340 -10.57 -7.72 10.99
N LYS A 341 -9.41 -8.35 11.18
CA LYS A 341 -8.96 -9.41 10.27
C LYS A 341 -9.91 -10.59 10.34
N VAL A 342 -10.18 -11.20 9.18
CA VAL A 342 -10.92 -12.44 9.03
C VAL A 342 -10.10 -13.39 8.17
N GLU A 343 -9.55 -14.47 8.79
CA GLU A 343 -8.78 -15.49 8.06
C GLU A 343 -9.66 -16.37 7.18
N ASN A 344 -10.90 -16.55 7.59
CA ASN A 344 -11.86 -17.41 6.94
C ASN A 344 -13.08 -16.63 6.40
N PRO A 345 -12.88 -15.60 5.52
CA PRO A 345 -13.97 -14.76 5.05
C PRO A 345 -15.06 -15.58 4.35
N LEU A 346 -16.29 -15.13 4.49
CA LEU A 346 -17.41 -15.59 3.68
C LEU A 346 -17.44 -14.75 2.42
N LEU A 347 -17.35 -15.40 1.27
CA LEU A 347 -17.26 -14.73 -0.04
C LEU A 347 -18.47 -15.16 -0.88
N CYS A 348 -18.96 -14.25 -1.73
CA CYS A 348 -19.91 -14.53 -2.81
C CYS A 348 -19.17 -14.66 -4.16
N GLU A 349 -19.90 -14.99 -5.22
CA GLU A 349 -19.32 -15.18 -6.55
C GLU A 349 -18.79 -13.87 -7.17
N GLU A 350 -19.34 -12.75 -6.75
CA GLU A 350 -18.99 -11.39 -7.20
C GLU A 350 -17.78 -10.81 -6.43
N ASP A 351 -17.33 -11.45 -5.36
CA ASP A 351 -16.11 -11.08 -4.66
C ASP A 351 -14.88 -11.48 -5.49
N GLY A 352 -13.82 -10.71 -5.38
CA GLY A 352 -12.56 -10.99 -6.04
C GLY A 352 -11.79 -12.16 -5.40
N PRO A 353 -10.63 -12.51 -5.94
CA PRO A 353 -9.89 -13.71 -5.57
C PRO A 353 -9.08 -13.56 -4.26
N VAL A 354 -9.75 -13.28 -3.14
CA VAL A 354 -9.15 -12.99 -1.82
C VAL A 354 -8.17 -14.08 -1.37
N TYR A 355 -8.55 -15.37 -1.48
CA TYR A 355 -7.66 -16.45 -1.06
C TYR A 355 -6.41 -16.60 -1.92
N GLN A 356 -6.50 -16.29 -3.22
CA GLN A 356 -5.37 -16.30 -4.14
C GLN A 356 -4.42 -15.14 -3.86
N LEU A 357 -4.97 -13.94 -3.60
CA LEU A 357 -4.18 -12.79 -3.18
C LEU A 357 -3.42 -13.08 -1.89
N ARG A 358 -4.08 -13.60 -0.87
CA ARG A 358 -3.46 -13.92 0.41
C ARG A 358 -2.37 -14.97 0.27
N ARG A 359 -2.57 -15.98 -0.58
CA ARG A 359 -1.53 -16.98 -0.92
C ARG A 359 -0.35 -16.34 -1.64
N TRP A 360 -0.60 -15.43 -2.58
CA TRP A 360 0.44 -14.66 -3.23
C TRP A 360 1.22 -13.82 -2.21
N TYR A 361 0.53 -13.21 -1.26
CA TYR A 361 1.14 -12.37 -0.24
C TYR A 361 1.96 -13.15 0.79
N ASP A 362 1.63 -14.39 1.06
CA ASP A 362 2.35 -15.25 2.02
C ASP A 362 3.81 -15.49 1.62
N GLN A 363 4.17 -15.39 0.32
CA GLN A 363 5.56 -15.53 -0.14
C GLN A 363 6.54 -14.58 0.55
N PHE A 364 6.05 -13.44 1.03
CA PHE A 364 6.87 -12.43 1.69
C PHE A 364 7.13 -12.72 3.17
N TYR A 365 6.48 -13.73 3.74
CA TYR A 365 6.56 -14.09 5.17
C TYR A 365 7.16 -15.46 5.45
N VAL A 366 7.39 -16.27 4.43
CA VAL A 366 8.02 -17.59 4.55
C VAL A 366 9.51 -17.51 4.21
N ASP A 367 10.30 -18.52 4.60
CA ASP A 367 11.68 -18.64 4.17
C ASP A 367 11.77 -18.71 2.64
N ALA A 368 12.87 -18.25 2.05
CA ALA A 368 13.00 -18.24 0.59
C ALA A 368 12.88 -19.67 0.00
N ALA A 369 13.35 -20.67 0.73
CA ALA A 369 13.25 -22.08 0.33
C ALA A 369 11.82 -22.65 0.41
N ASP A 370 10.93 -22.00 1.16
CA ASP A 370 9.53 -22.42 1.34
C ASP A 370 8.56 -21.70 0.40
N VAL A 371 9.06 -20.77 -0.41
CA VAL A 371 8.25 -20.13 -1.47
C VAL A 371 7.89 -21.18 -2.51
N THR A 372 6.59 -21.42 -2.68
CA THR A 372 6.08 -22.41 -3.62
C THR A 372 5.67 -21.79 -4.95
N GLU A 373 5.67 -22.59 -6.03
CA GLU A 373 5.16 -22.17 -7.33
C GLU A 373 3.72 -21.60 -7.25
N LYS A 374 2.87 -22.16 -6.38
CA LYS A 374 1.50 -21.69 -6.17
C LYS A 374 1.39 -20.26 -5.62
N MET A 375 2.46 -19.74 -4.99
CA MET A 375 2.53 -18.37 -4.49
C MET A 375 2.97 -17.39 -5.58
N THR A 376 3.70 -17.87 -6.60
CA THR A 376 4.36 -17.01 -7.58
C THR A 376 3.92 -17.21 -9.02
N GLN A 377 3.25 -18.36 -9.31
CA GLN A 377 2.75 -18.64 -10.67
C GLN A 377 1.73 -17.59 -11.10
N ARG A 378 1.68 -17.35 -12.42
CA ARG A 378 0.69 -16.45 -13.00
C ARG A 378 -0.73 -16.93 -12.70
N PHE A 379 -1.52 -16.02 -12.16
CA PHE A 379 -2.95 -16.21 -11.89
C PHE A 379 -3.71 -15.00 -12.41
N GLU A 380 -4.81 -15.23 -13.12
CA GLU A 380 -5.70 -14.18 -13.60
C GLU A 380 -7.14 -14.47 -13.18
N TYR A 381 -7.85 -13.43 -12.80
CA TYR A 381 -9.27 -13.52 -12.49
C TYR A 381 -9.98 -12.22 -12.87
N GLU A 382 -11.04 -12.33 -13.64
CA GLU A 382 -11.92 -11.23 -14.00
C GLU A 382 -13.26 -11.43 -13.32
N VAL A 383 -13.72 -10.43 -12.60
CA VAL A 383 -15.03 -10.46 -11.91
C VAL A 383 -16.11 -10.07 -12.91
N ASP A 384 -17.20 -10.86 -12.97
CA ASP A 384 -18.40 -10.45 -13.71
C ASP A 384 -19.12 -9.35 -12.94
N THR A 385 -19.05 -8.15 -13.49
CA THR A 385 -19.63 -6.95 -12.87
C THR A 385 -21.12 -6.78 -13.18
N THR A 386 -21.70 -7.60 -14.05
CA THR A 386 -23.06 -7.40 -14.63
C THR A 386 -24.13 -7.37 -13.56
N LYS A 387 -24.21 -8.44 -12.78
CA LYS A 387 -25.24 -8.61 -11.74
C LYS A 387 -25.13 -7.59 -10.62
N ALA A 388 -23.90 -7.26 -10.21
CA ALA A 388 -23.65 -6.23 -9.21
C ALA A 388 -24.11 -4.86 -9.72
N ASN A 389 -23.78 -4.51 -10.96
CA ASN A 389 -24.19 -3.23 -11.56
C ASN A 389 -25.72 -3.12 -11.73
N GLU A 390 -26.41 -4.20 -12.10
CA GLU A 390 -27.89 -4.19 -12.14
C GLU A 390 -28.50 -3.82 -10.78
N ALA A 391 -27.99 -4.40 -9.68
CA ALA A 391 -28.45 -4.09 -8.34
C ALA A 391 -28.11 -2.66 -7.92
N TRP A 392 -26.90 -2.20 -8.21
CA TRP A 392 -26.43 -0.86 -7.88
C TRP A 392 -27.12 0.24 -8.68
N GLU A 393 -27.42 0.00 -9.96
CA GLU A 393 -28.22 0.94 -10.78
C GLU A 393 -29.62 1.10 -10.23
N ALA A 394 -30.26 0.01 -9.77
CA ALA A 394 -31.56 0.07 -9.13
C ALA A 394 -31.52 0.86 -7.81
N GLU A 395 -30.49 0.68 -6.99
CA GLU A 395 -30.28 1.44 -5.75
C GLU A 395 -30.12 2.95 -6.04
N VAL A 396 -29.28 3.30 -7.01
CA VAL A 396 -29.04 4.70 -7.40
C VAL A 396 -30.30 5.35 -7.97
N ALA A 397 -31.08 4.63 -8.79
CA ALA A 397 -32.34 5.12 -9.32
C ALA A 397 -33.33 5.45 -8.19
N GLU A 398 -33.42 4.59 -7.17
CA GLU A 398 -34.26 4.82 -6.00
C GLU A 398 -33.78 6.01 -5.16
N ASN A 399 -32.47 6.17 -4.96
CA ASN A 399 -31.89 7.31 -4.25
C ASN A 399 -32.21 8.64 -4.95
N LEU A 400 -32.08 8.68 -6.28
CA LEU A 400 -32.44 9.84 -7.09
C LEU A 400 -33.94 10.14 -7.06
N ARG A 401 -34.80 9.12 -7.01
CA ARG A 401 -36.25 9.28 -6.86
C ARG A 401 -36.58 9.93 -5.52
N ARG A 402 -36.06 9.39 -4.42
CA ARG A 402 -36.25 9.91 -3.06
C ARG A 402 -35.78 11.35 -2.92
N LYS A 403 -34.65 11.70 -3.53
CA LYS A 403 -34.11 13.05 -3.52
C LYS A 403 -35.07 14.02 -4.22
N ARG A 404 -35.56 13.66 -5.41
CA ARG A 404 -36.56 14.50 -6.12
C ARG A 404 -37.82 14.72 -5.32
N GLU A 405 -38.37 13.68 -4.69
CA GLU A 405 -39.57 13.78 -3.84
C GLU A 405 -39.34 14.67 -2.62
N ALA A 406 -38.16 14.64 -2.01
CA ALA A 406 -37.79 15.51 -0.91
C ALA A 406 -37.70 16.99 -1.37
N ASP A 407 -37.01 17.25 -2.48
CA ASP A 407 -36.87 18.59 -3.04
C ASP A 407 -38.27 19.20 -3.42
N GLU A 408 -39.15 18.38 -3.99
CA GLU A 408 -40.54 18.80 -4.30
C GLU A 408 -41.38 19.09 -3.04
N ALA A 409 -41.17 18.32 -1.96
CA ALA A 409 -41.88 18.53 -0.70
C ALA A 409 -41.41 19.82 -0.01
N GLU A 410 -40.11 20.09 -0.03
CA GLU A 410 -39.51 21.32 0.50
C GLU A 410 -39.95 22.54 -0.32
N GLY A 411 -39.97 22.46 -1.65
CA GLY A 411 -40.47 23.51 -2.53
C GLY A 411 -41.94 23.87 -2.25
N LYS A 412 -42.83 22.87 -2.04
CA LYS A 412 -44.22 23.06 -1.68
C LYS A 412 -44.42 23.68 -0.29
N GLN A 413 -43.53 23.36 0.67
CA GLN A 413 -43.56 23.99 2.00
C GLN A 413 -43.11 25.45 1.96
N ALA A 414 -42.09 25.76 1.15
CA ALA A 414 -41.64 27.14 0.95
C ALA A 414 -42.69 28.01 0.28
N GLU A 415 -43.46 27.48 -0.68
CA GLU A 415 -44.59 28.20 -1.33
C GLU A 415 -45.81 28.36 -0.44
N ALA A 416 -46.03 27.43 0.50
CA ALA A 416 -47.17 27.49 1.43
C ALA A 416 -46.90 28.36 2.68
N GLY A 417 -45.67 28.75 2.91
CA GLY A 417 -45.23 29.59 4.03
C GLY A 417 -45.08 31.08 3.70
N VAL A 418 -45.40 31.48 2.47
CA VAL A 418 -45.50 32.88 2.00
C VAL A 418 -46.96 33.24 1.95
#